data_6c3c7749ee24302d6bb9785fdc3c21a9
#
_entry.id   6c3c7749ee24302d6bb9785fdc3c21a9
#
_cell.length_a   1.000
_cell.length_b   1.000
_cell.length_c   1.000
_cell.angle_alpha   90.00
_cell.angle_beta   90.00
_cell.angle_gamma   90.00
#
_symmetry.space_group_name_H-M   'P 1'
#
loop_
_entity.id
_entity.type
_entity.pdbx_description
1 polymer ?
#
loop_
_entity_poly.entity_id
_entity_poly.type
_entity_poly.pdbx_seq_one_letter_code
_entity_poly.pdbx_strand_id
1 'polypeptide(L)'
;RYLDMDNTFCIPFIDDASIENVLNCLAACLYLMTPADQITERMARLEPIAMRLEVKEGKNNCVLINDSYNSDLASLDIALDFLVRRSEKKGLKRTLILSDILETGQSTATLYRRVAQLVRSRGIDKLIGVGAEISSCTARFDDALERYFFPNTEALLASNLLKSLHSEVILIKGSRVFNFDLLSEELELKVHETILEVNLGAMVENLNHYRAMLRHPETKVICMVKASAYGAGSYEIAKTLQEHHVDYLAVAVADEGSELRKAGITSSIIIMDPELTAFKTMFDYKLEPEVYNFHLLDALIKAAEKEGITNFPIHVKLDTGMHRLGFGIDEIPLLIRRLKAQNAVIARSVFSHFVGSDSPQFDSFTRQQIELFEKGSQELQAAFSHKILRHICNTAGIERFPGAQFDMVRLGIGLYGVSPIDNSIIHNVSTLKTTILQIRDVPAEDTVGYSRKGH
;
A
#
# COMPACT_ATOMS: atom_id res chain seq x y z
N ARG A 1 21.06 -17.56 -22.37
CA ARG A 1 21.65 -18.81 -21.91
C ARG A 1 22.44 -18.56 -20.63
N TYR A 2 22.17 -19.32 -19.58
CA TYR A 2 22.85 -19.19 -18.30
C TYR A 2 23.24 -20.56 -17.78
N LEU A 3 24.51 -20.74 -17.40
CA LEU A 3 25.09 -22.05 -16.98
C LEU A 3 24.78 -23.20 -17.95
N ASP A 4 24.93 -22.96 -19.26
CA ASP A 4 24.66 -23.90 -20.36
C ASP A 4 23.19 -24.39 -20.48
N MET A 5 22.26 -23.76 -19.75
CA MET A 5 20.82 -24.02 -19.88
C MET A 5 20.13 -22.86 -20.60
N ASP A 6 19.22 -23.19 -21.50
CA ASP A 6 18.32 -22.22 -22.11
C ASP A 6 17.09 -22.07 -21.24
N ASN A 7 16.88 -20.85 -20.73
CA ASN A 7 15.71 -20.50 -19.93
C ASN A 7 14.89 -19.44 -20.68
N THR A 8 13.59 -19.61 -20.72
CA THR A 8 12.65 -18.64 -21.32
C THR A 8 11.82 -18.02 -20.21
N PHE A 9 11.80 -16.70 -20.17
CA PHE A 9 11.01 -15.93 -19.21
C PHE A 9 10.00 -15.09 -19.97
N CYS A 10 8.73 -15.12 -19.53
CA CYS A 10 7.69 -14.26 -20.05
C CYS A 10 7.54 -13.04 -19.16
N ILE A 11 7.43 -11.86 -19.76
CA ILE A 11 7.25 -10.57 -19.06
C ILE A 11 6.04 -9.84 -19.65
N PRO A 12 5.28 -9.07 -18.84
CA PRO A 12 4.08 -8.36 -19.29
C PRO A 12 4.38 -6.99 -19.93
N PHE A 13 5.64 -6.72 -20.32
CA PHE A 13 6.06 -5.43 -20.88
C PHE A 13 6.45 -5.54 -22.34
N ILE A 14 6.17 -4.48 -23.09
CA ILE A 14 6.50 -4.36 -24.52
C ILE A 14 7.35 -3.12 -24.83
N ASP A 15 7.63 -2.28 -23.82
CA ASP A 15 8.47 -1.08 -23.96
C ASP A 15 9.93 -1.38 -23.59
N ASP A 16 10.85 -0.76 -24.31
CA ASP A 16 12.29 -1.02 -24.19
C ASP A 16 12.84 -0.72 -22.78
N ALA A 17 12.35 0.32 -22.11
CA ALA A 17 12.84 0.71 -20.78
C ALA A 17 12.42 -0.30 -19.71
N SER A 18 11.19 -0.80 -19.74
CA SER A 18 10.72 -1.86 -18.85
C SER A 18 11.43 -3.16 -19.11
N ILE A 19 11.67 -3.51 -20.39
CA ILE A 19 12.43 -4.71 -20.79
C ILE A 19 13.86 -4.63 -20.26
N GLU A 20 14.57 -3.50 -20.42
CA GLU A 20 15.91 -3.31 -19.90
C GLU A 20 15.99 -3.45 -18.38
N ASN A 21 15.06 -2.85 -17.65
CA ASN A 21 14.97 -2.98 -16.20
C ASN A 21 14.76 -4.45 -15.78
N VAL A 22 13.87 -5.17 -16.45
CA VAL A 22 13.64 -6.59 -16.19
C VAL A 22 14.87 -7.43 -16.48
N LEU A 23 15.61 -7.14 -17.56
CA LEU A 23 16.86 -7.85 -17.88
C LEU A 23 17.92 -7.63 -16.79
N ASN A 24 18.04 -6.41 -16.26
CA ASN A 24 18.95 -6.10 -15.15
C ASN A 24 18.53 -6.84 -13.85
N CYS A 25 17.24 -6.86 -13.53
CA CYS A 25 16.72 -7.63 -12.40
C CYS A 25 16.94 -9.13 -12.58
N LEU A 26 16.72 -9.66 -13.79
CA LEU A 26 16.96 -11.07 -14.13
C LEU A 26 18.42 -11.45 -13.93
N ALA A 27 19.34 -10.62 -14.44
CA ALA A 27 20.78 -10.83 -14.28
C ALA A 27 21.18 -10.87 -12.79
N ALA A 28 20.65 -9.97 -11.98
CA ALA A 28 20.88 -9.93 -10.54
C ALA A 28 20.31 -11.18 -9.84
N CYS A 29 19.09 -11.60 -10.16
CA CYS A 29 18.47 -12.79 -9.59
C CYS A 29 19.26 -14.06 -9.94
N LEU A 30 19.70 -14.20 -11.18
CA LEU A 30 20.52 -15.33 -11.61
C LEU A 30 21.89 -15.31 -10.93
N TYR A 31 22.52 -14.16 -10.79
CA TYR A 31 23.78 -14.01 -10.04
C TYR A 31 23.64 -14.43 -8.57
N LEU A 32 22.51 -14.12 -7.95
CA LEU A 32 22.16 -14.50 -6.57
C LEU A 32 21.67 -15.97 -6.47
N MET A 33 21.77 -16.75 -7.56
CA MET A 33 21.37 -18.16 -7.60
C MET A 33 19.89 -18.40 -7.27
N THR A 34 19.00 -17.43 -7.57
CA THR A 34 17.55 -17.60 -7.39
C THR A 34 17.04 -18.68 -8.35
N PRO A 35 16.24 -19.66 -7.91
CA PRO A 35 15.69 -20.71 -8.78
C PRO A 35 14.87 -20.14 -9.95
N ALA A 36 15.06 -20.72 -11.15
CA ALA A 36 14.45 -20.21 -12.38
C ALA A 36 12.93 -20.27 -12.38
N ASP A 37 12.33 -21.26 -11.73
CA ASP A 37 10.88 -21.40 -11.54
C ASP A 37 10.30 -20.25 -10.70
N GLN A 38 10.98 -19.86 -9.63
CA GLN A 38 10.60 -18.70 -8.82
C GLN A 38 10.74 -17.38 -9.59
N ILE A 39 11.79 -17.23 -10.38
CA ILE A 39 11.97 -16.05 -11.23
C ILE A 39 10.81 -15.97 -12.23
N THR A 40 10.49 -17.09 -12.93
CA THR A 40 9.42 -17.15 -13.92
C THR A 40 8.06 -16.78 -13.31
N GLU A 41 7.72 -17.35 -12.15
CA GLU A 41 6.47 -17.07 -11.46
C GLU A 41 6.35 -15.58 -11.08
N ARG A 42 7.44 -14.97 -10.60
CA ARG A 42 7.44 -13.56 -10.17
C ARG A 42 7.47 -12.59 -11.34
N MET A 43 8.20 -12.90 -12.41
CA MET A 43 8.26 -12.06 -13.61
C MET A 43 6.90 -11.94 -14.30
N ALA A 44 6.12 -13.01 -14.35
CA ALA A 44 4.77 -12.99 -14.92
C ALA A 44 3.79 -12.07 -14.13
N ARG A 45 4.15 -11.71 -12.90
CA ARG A 45 3.35 -10.85 -12.01
C ARG A 45 3.85 -9.41 -11.94
N LEU A 46 4.89 -9.05 -12.73
CA LEU A 46 5.36 -7.67 -12.77
C LEU A 46 4.27 -6.78 -13.38
N GLU A 47 3.97 -5.69 -12.71
CA GLU A 47 3.05 -4.66 -13.20
C GLU A 47 3.83 -3.42 -13.62
N PRO A 48 3.32 -2.65 -14.61
CA PRO A 48 3.88 -1.34 -14.92
C PRO A 48 3.86 -0.47 -13.67
N ILE A 49 4.97 0.16 -13.34
CA ILE A 49 4.99 1.14 -12.25
C ILE A 49 4.06 2.29 -12.65
N ALA A 50 2.94 2.41 -11.95
CA ALA A 50 2.09 3.58 -12.04
C ALA A 50 2.96 4.83 -11.78
N MET A 51 2.88 5.85 -12.60
CA MET A 51 3.62 7.13 -12.65
C MET A 51 4.53 7.31 -13.88
N ARG A 52 4.42 6.47 -14.91
CA ARG A 52 5.03 6.72 -16.21
C ARG A 52 3.95 6.85 -17.27
N LEU A 53 3.81 8.06 -17.83
CA LEU A 53 2.84 8.39 -18.88
C LEU A 53 1.36 8.11 -18.50
N GLU A 54 1.01 8.34 -17.23
CA GLU A 54 -0.37 8.23 -16.76
C GLU A 54 -1.25 9.30 -17.43
N VAL A 55 -2.35 8.87 -18.06
CA VAL A 55 -3.28 9.78 -18.76
C VAL A 55 -4.52 10.01 -17.90
N LYS A 56 -4.79 11.28 -17.59
CA LYS A 56 -5.95 11.72 -16.81
C LYS A 56 -6.76 12.77 -17.55
N GLU A 57 -8.03 12.91 -17.19
CA GLU A 57 -8.83 14.06 -17.63
C GLU A 57 -8.49 15.28 -16.79
N GLY A 58 -8.22 16.40 -17.46
CA GLY A 58 -7.90 17.68 -16.82
C GLY A 58 -9.10 18.62 -16.81
N LYS A 59 -9.05 19.65 -15.94
CA LYS A 59 -9.99 20.79 -15.95
C LYS A 59 -9.98 21.45 -17.33
N ASN A 60 -11.04 22.21 -17.65
CA ASN A 60 -11.14 23.02 -18.85
C ASN A 60 -10.92 22.24 -20.17
N ASN A 61 -11.41 21.00 -20.24
CA ASN A 61 -11.25 20.11 -21.41
C ASN A 61 -9.77 19.83 -21.78
N CYS A 62 -8.89 19.83 -20.80
CA CYS A 62 -7.50 19.40 -20.95
C CYS A 62 -7.35 17.89 -20.82
N VAL A 63 -6.28 17.35 -21.38
CA VAL A 63 -5.83 15.98 -21.15
C VAL A 63 -4.46 16.05 -20.50
N LEU A 64 -4.31 15.45 -19.34
CA LEU A 64 -3.04 15.41 -18.61
C LEU A 64 -2.29 14.14 -18.93
N ILE A 65 -1.00 14.25 -19.13
CA ILE A 65 -0.04 13.13 -19.18
C ILE A 65 0.94 13.36 -18.05
N ASN A 66 0.83 12.59 -16.98
CA ASN A 66 1.73 12.69 -15.83
C ASN A 66 2.90 11.73 -16.00
N ASP A 67 4.11 12.28 -16.04
CA ASP A 67 5.40 11.57 -16.09
C ASP A 67 6.42 12.29 -15.19
N SER A 68 6.05 12.53 -13.94
CA SER A 68 6.76 13.38 -12.98
C SER A 68 7.76 12.64 -12.08
N TYR A 69 8.18 11.44 -12.43
CA TYR A 69 9.06 10.63 -11.58
C TYR A 69 10.54 10.77 -11.92
N ASN A 70 10.90 10.66 -13.21
CA ASN A 70 12.26 10.81 -13.73
C ASN A 70 12.33 11.89 -14.79
N SER A 71 13.40 12.67 -14.80
CA SER A 71 13.63 13.70 -15.80
C SER A 71 15.04 13.55 -16.37
N ASP A 72 15.16 12.81 -17.48
CA ASP A 72 16.35 12.69 -18.31
C ASP A 72 15.97 12.92 -19.79
N LEU A 73 16.98 13.12 -20.66
CA LEU A 73 16.73 13.44 -22.07
C LEU A 73 16.05 12.30 -22.86
N ALA A 74 16.39 11.05 -22.55
CA ALA A 74 15.83 9.90 -23.28
C ALA A 74 14.35 9.71 -22.91
N SER A 75 14.04 9.77 -21.61
CA SER A 75 12.67 9.68 -21.13
C SER A 75 11.82 10.89 -21.55
N LEU A 76 12.43 12.08 -21.69
CA LEU A 76 11.75 13.26 -22.22
C LEU A 76 11.35 13.04 -23.69
N ASP A 77 12.23 12.50 -24.53
CA ASP A 77 11.93 12.24 -25.94
C ASP A 77 10.76 11.25 -26.11
N ILE A 78 10.76 10.16 -25.32
CA ILE A 78 9.66 9.18 -25.29
C ILE A 78 8.34 9.84 -24.86
N ALA A 79 8.37 10.66 -23.82
CA ALA A 79 7.19 11.34 -23.30
C ALA A 79 6.63 12.36 -24.29
N LEU A 80 7.49 13.09 -25.00
CA LEU A 80 7.10 14.02 -26.06
C LEU A 80 6.48 13.29 -27.27
N ASP A 81 7.00 12.13 -27.63
CA ASP A 81 6.42 11.29 -28.69
C ASP A 81 5.00 10.85 -28.33
N PHE A 82 4.80 10.45 -27.07
CA PHE A 82 3.47 10.09 -26.57
C PHE A 82 2.51 11.28 -26.54
N LEU A 83 2.97 12.46 -26.14
CA LEU A 83 2.21 13.72 -26.19
C LEU A 83 1.72 14.02 -27.62
N VAL A 84 2.63 13.94 -28.61
CA VAL A 84 2.30 14.16 -30.03
C VAL A 84 1.21 13.22 -30.49
N ARG A 85 1.37 11.91 -30.32
CA ARG A 85 0.37 10.91 -30.73
C ARG A 85 -0.99 11.13 -30.07
N ARG A 86 -0.98 11.58 -28.80
CA ARG A 86 -2.23 11.83 -28.07
C ARG A 86 -2.94 13.08 -28.52
N SER A 87 -2.19 14.14 -28.85
CA SER A 87 -2.72 15.43 -29.32
C SER A 87 -3.32 15.32 -30.74
N GLU A 88 -2.67 14.60 -31.64
CA GLU A 88 -3.13 14.42 -33.04
C GLU A 88 -4.53 13.81 -33.12
N LYS A 89 -4.80 12.79 -32.28
CA LYS A 89 -6.14 12.16 -32.24
C LYS A 89 -7.26 13.13 -31.86
N LYS A 90 -6.98 14.21 -31.15
CA LYS A 90 -7.97 15.16 -30.64
C LYS A 90 -7.86 16.56 -31.24
N GLY A 91 -6.82 16.85 -32.04
CA GLY A 91 -6.58 18.17 -32.60
C GLY A 91 -6.34 19.25 -31.56
N LEU A 92 -5.75 18.90 -30.43
CA LEU A 92 -5.49 19.78 -29.29
C LEU A 92 -4.06 20.36 -29.32
N LYS A 93 -3.88 21.53 -28.73
CA LYS A 93 -2.55 22.14 -28.50
C LYS A 93 -1.70 21.26 -27.57
N ARG A 94 -0.37 21.36 -27.74
CA ARG A 94 0.65 20.60 -26.99
C ARG A 94 1.34 21.50 -26.01
N THR A 95 1.13 21.25 -24.71
CA THR A 95 1.76 21.97 -23.63
C THR A 95 2.72 21.05 -22.88
N LEU A 96 3.95 21.50 -22.68
CA LEU A 96 4.96 20.82 -21.87
C LEU A 96 5.21 21.63 -20.59
N ILE A 97 5.02 21.00 -19.44
CA ILE A 97 5.51 21.49 -18.13
C ILE A 97 6.75 20.68 -17.79
N LEU A 98 7.92 21.31 -17.72
CA LEU A 98 9.21 20.65 -17.56
C LEU A 98 9.98 21.22 -16.38
N SER A 99 10.44 20.36 -15.46
CA SER A 99 11.38 20.76 -14.41
C SER A 99 12.81 20.83 -14.91
N ASP A 100 13.74 21.30 -14.05
CA ASP A 100 15.16 21.08 -14.28
C ASP A 100 15.44 19.57 -14.44
N ILE A 101 16.35 19.27 -15.38
CA ILE A 101 16.87 17.92 -15.63
C ILE A 101 18.20 17.78 -14.88
N LEU A 102 18.17 16.99 -13.81
CA LEU A 102 19.30 16.87 -12.88
C LEU A 102 20.26 15.73 -13.26
N GLU A 103 21.47 15.80 -12.73
CA GLU A 103 22.49 14.72 -12.78
C GLU A 103 22.88 14.23 -14.19
N THR A 104 22.89 15.08 -15.18
CA THR A 104 23.18 14.68 -16.58
C THR A 104 24.68 14.58 -16.89
N GLY A 105 25.56 15.11 -16.03
CA GLY A 105 27.01 15.23 -16.31
C GLY A 105 27.37 16.16 -17.48
N GLN A 106 26.39 16.85 -18.07
CA GLN A 106 26.56 17.80 -19.18
C GLN A 106 26.48 19.24 -18.68
N SER A 107 27.08 20.19 -19.44
CA SER A 107 26.86 21.61 -19.14
C SER A 107 25.39 21.98 -19.39
N THR A 108 24.81 22.82 -18.51
CA THR A 108 23.44 23.34 -18.60
C THR A 108 23.15 23.92 -20.01
N ALA A 109 24.08 24.64 -20.60
CA ALA A 109 23.94 25.19 -21.94
C ALA A 109 23.83 24.14 -23.05
N THR A 110 24.54 23.01 -22.93
CA THR A 110 24.47 21.89 -23.89
C THR A 110 23.21 21.11 -23.72
N LEU A 111 22.82 20.83 -22.49
CA LEU A 111 21.59 20.13 -22.14
C LEU A 111 20.36 20.87 -22.70
N TYR A 112 20.17 22.12 -22.34
CA TYR A 112 18.96 22.87 -22.76
C TYR A 112 18.98 23.29 -24.26
N ARG A 113 20.12 23.23 -24.95
CA ARG A 113 20.12 23.26 -26.42
C ARG A 113 19.44 22.00 -27.00
N ARG A 114 19.75 20.85 -26.47
CA ARG A 114 19.12 19.57 -26.89
C ARG A 114 17.63 19.52 -26.53
N VAL A 115 17.26 19.99 -25.33
CA VAL A 115 15.85 20.13 -24.92
C VAL A 115 15.10 21.05 -25.89
N ALA A 116 15.65 22.22 -26.23
CA ALA A 116 15.04 23.14 -27.19
C ALA A 116 14.87 22.53 -28.60
N GLN A 117 15.83 21.72 -29.05
CA GLN A 117 15.71 20.97 -30.29
C GLN A 117 14.57 19.94 -30.25
N LEU A 118 14.43 19.19 -29.14
CA LEU A 118 13.32 18.25 -28.95
C LEU A 118 11.97 18.97 -28.94
N VAL A 119 11.83 20.02 -28.15
CA VAL A 119 10.61 20.86 -28.08
C VAL A 119 10.20 21.34 -29.47
N ARG A 120 11.16 21.86 -30.24
CA ARG A 120 10.92 22.36 -31.61
C ARG A 120 10.54 21.23 -32.58
N SER A 121 11.29 20.12 -32.58
CA SER A 121 11.06 19.00 -33.52
C SER A 121 9.74 18.29 -33.27
N ARG A 122 9.22 18.30 -32.03
CA ARG A 122 7.94 17.69 -31.62
C ARG A 122 6.76 18.66 -31.75
N GLY A 123 7.01 19.91 -32.19
CA GLY A 123 5.96 20.92 -32.42
C GLY A 123 5.17 21.23 -31.15
N ILE A 124 5.87 21.51 -30.06
CA ILE A 124 5.28 21.96 -28.81
C ILE A 124 4.80 23.41 -28.97
N ASP A 125 3.55 23.68 -28.64
CA ASP A 125 2.94 25.02 -28.76
C ASP A 125 3.25 25.90 -27.55
N LYS A 126 3.34 25.30 -26.34
CA LYS A 126 3.58 26.00 -25.09
C LYS A 126 4.57 25.25 -24.20
N LEU A 127 5.55 25.97 -23.64
CA LEU A 127 6.51 25.46 -22.66
C LEU A 127 6.38 26.22 -21.33
N ILE A 128 6.23 25.47 -20.25
CA ILE A 128 6.27 25.99 -18.88
C ILE A 128 7.47 25.34 -18.19
N GLY A 129 8.57 26.11 -18.05
CA GLY A 129 9.80 25.67 -17.39
C GLY A 129 9.75 25.96 -15.89
N VAL A 130 10.15 24.99 -15.05
CA VAL A 130 10.18 25.13 -13.59
C VAL A 130 11.55 24.74 -13.07
N GLY A 131 12.26 25.69 -12.48
CA GLY A 131 13.58 25.51 -11.89
C GLY A 131 14.57 26.60 -12.31
N ALA A 132 15.68 26.66 -11.60
CA ALA A 132 16.70 27.69 -11.80
C ALA A 132 17.49 27.49 -13.10
N GLU A 133 17.81 26.24 -13.45
CA GLU A 133 18.63 25.94 -14.63
C GLU A 133 17.87 26.20 -15.94
N ILE A 134 16.65 25.68 -16.06
CA ILE A 134 15.81 25.90 -17.24
C ILE A 134 15.48 27.39 -17.40
N SER A 135 15.21 28.08 -16.29
CA SER A 135 14.94 29.51 -16.29
C SER A 135 16.14 30.34 -16.72
N SER A 136 17.38 29.92 -16.46
CA SER A 136 18.58 30.58 -16.91
C SER A 136 18.85 30.42 -18.42
N CYS A 137 18.18 29.46 -19.05
CA CYS A 137 18.39 29.08 -20.45
C CYS A 137 17.26 29.55 -21.40
N THR A 138 16.43 30.49 -20.98
CA THR A 138 15.28 31.01 -21.76
C THR A 138 15.60 31.41 -23.21
N ALA A 139 16.78 32.01 -23.45
CA ALA A 139 17.25 32.40 -24.77
C ALA A 139 17.55 31.21 -25.73
N ARG A 140 17.50 29.98 -25.24
CA ARG A 140 17.72 28.78 -26.08
C ARG A 140 16.42 28.29 -26.78
N PHE A 141 15.30 28.70 -26.25
CA PHE A 141 14.00 28.34 -26.82
C PHE A 141 13.54 29.35 -27.85
N ASP A 142 12.81 28.90 -28.87
CA ASP A 142 12.34 29.72 -29.98
C ASP A 142 11.44 30.87 -29.49
N ASP A 143 11.57 32.04 -30.07
CA ASP A 143 10.76 33.20 -29.72
C ASP A 143 9.29 33.05 -30.18
N ALA A 144 9.05 32.19 -31.15
CA ALA A 144 7.70 31.84 -31.59
C ALA A 144 6.95 30.88 -30.64
N LEU A 145 7.67 30.24 -29.72
CA LEU A 145 7.12 29.35 -28.71
C LEU A 145 6.49 30.17 -27.57
N GLU A 146 5.23 29.90 -27.24
CA GLU A 146 4.62 30.44 -26.02
C GLU A 146 5.34 29.84 -24.82
N ARG A 147 6.02 30.65 -23.99
CA ARG A 147 6.91 30.16 -22.95
C ARG A 147 6.84 30.95 -21.66
N TYR A 148 6.82 30.22 -20.56
CA TYR A 148 6.80 30.75 -19.19
C TYR A 148 7.84 30.03 -18.33
N PHE A 149 8.48 30.75 -17.39
CA PHE A 149 9.50 30.19 -16.54
C PHE A 149 9.25 30.59 -15.09
N PHE A 150 9.37 29.62 -14.18
CA PHE A 150 9.17 29.80 -12.76
C PHE A 150 10.35 29.24 -11.96
N PRO A 151 10.75 29.87 -10.86
CA PRO A 151 11.89 29.38 -10.06
C PRO A 151 11.63 28.05 -9.36
N ASN A 152 10.37 27.73 -9.03
CA ASN A 152 9.93 26.51 -8.35
C ASN A 152 8.45 26.25 -8.61
N THR A 153 7.97 25.10 -8.15
CA THR A 153 6.57 24.66 -8.32
C THR A 153 5.58 25.54 -7.58
N GLU A 154 5.94 26.05 -6.40
CA GLU A 154 5.09 26.92 -5.61
C GLU A 154 4.80 28.24 -6.33
N ALA A 155 5.79 28.81 -7.01
CA ALA A 155 5.62 30.03 -7.81
C ALA A 155 4.67 29.80 -9.01
N LEU A 156 4.75 28.64 -9.66
CA LEU A 156 3.82 28.26 -10.72
C LEU A 156 2.40 28.06 -10.18
N LEU A 157 2.22 27.37 -9.06
CA LEU A 157 0.92 27.16 -8.40
C LEU A 157 0.28 28.48 -7.96
N ALA A 158 1.08 29.42 -7.46
CA ALA A 158 0.61 30.75 -7.05
C ALA A 158 0.22 31.64 -8.25
N SER A 159 0.61 31.28 -9.47
CA SER A 159 0.28 32.02 -10.68
C SER A 159 -1.13 31.69 -11.19
N ASN A 160 -1.69 32.57 -12.03
CA ASN A 160 -2.96 32.27 -12.69
C ASN A 160 -2.77 31.46 -14.00
N LEU A 161 -1.56 31.08 -14.35
CA LEU A 161 -1.26 30.43 -15.62
C LEU A 161 -1.95 29.06 -15.73
N LEU A 162 -1.90 28.23 -14.69
CA LEU A 162 -2.52 26.91 -14.71
C LEU A 162 -4.06 26.98 -14.91
N LYS A 163 -4.71 28.03 -14.36
CA LYS A 163 -6.14 28.25 -14.51
C LYS A 163 -6.53 28.72 -15.93
N SER A 164 -5.60 29.26 -16.70
CA SER A 164 -5.81 29.72 -18.08
C SER A 164 -5.66 28.60 -19.12
N LEU A 165 -5.12 27.44 -18.74
CA LEU A 165 -4.97 26.31 -19.65
C LEU A 165 -6.33 25.71 -20.00
N HIS A 166 -6.60 25.55 -21.29
CA HIS A 166 -7.86 25.01 -21.78
C HIS A 166 -7.70 24.34 -23.15
N SER A 167 -8.39 23.22 -23.34
CA SER A 167 -8.40 22.44 -24.60
C SER A 167 -6.98 22.13 -25.11
N GLU A 168 -6.14 21.63 -24.20
CA GLU A 168 -4.73 21.30 -24.45
C GLU A 168 -4.43 19.88 -24.00
N VAL A 169 -3.44 19.23 -24.60
CA VAL A 169 -2.80 18.03 -24.02
C VAL A 169 -1.55 18.50 -23.31
N ILE A 170 -1.50 18.27 -22.01
CA ILE A 170 -0.47 18.78 -21.10
C ILE A 170 0.39 17.63 -20.63
N LEU A 171 1.67 17.62 -21.02
CA LEU A 171 2.68 16.71 -20.46
C LEU A 171 3.33 17.38 -19.25
N ILE A 172 3.23 16.72 -18.09
CA ILE A 172 3.88 17.10 -16.84
C ILE A 172 5.09 16.19 -16.68
N LYS A 173 6.30 16.72 -16.91
CA LYS A 173 7.57 15.99 -16.88
C LYS A 173 8.54 16.65 -15.92
N GLY A 174 8.88 15.96 -14.84
CA GLY A 174 9.75 16.53 -13.83
C GLY A 174 10.50 15.51 -12.99
N SER A 175 11.58 15.95 -12.34
CA SER A 175 12.25 15.20 -11.30
C SER A 175 11.42 15.26 -10.01
N ARG A 176 11.49 14.19 -9.23
CA ARG A 176 10.78 13.99 -7.94
C ARG A 176 10.96 15.17 -6.96
N VAL A 177 12.12 15.83 -7.01
CA VAL A 177 12.46 16.98 -6.15
C VAL A 177 11.53 18.19 -6.37
N PHE A 178 10.93 18.30 -7.55
CA PHE A 178 10.05 19.42 -7.90
C PHE A 178 8.58 19.23 -7.48
N ASN A 179 8.19 18.07 -6.90
CA ASN A 179 6.84 17.79 -6.41
C ASN A 179 5.73 18.08 -7.45
N PHE A 180 5.94 17.68 -8.70
CA PHE A 180 5.01 17.93 -9.80
C PHE A 180 3.65 17.21 -9.65
N ASP A 181 3.54 16.31 -8.68
CA ASP A 181 2.26 15.72 -8.29
C ASP A 181 1.25 16.79 -7.89
N LEU A 182 1.70 17.88 -7.24
CA LEU A 182 0.86 19.02 -6.89
C LEU A 182 0.27 19.73 -8.13
N LEU A 183 1.04 19.79 -9.25
CA LEU A 183 0.55 20.34 -10.52
C LEU A 183 -0.50 19.42 -11.16
N SER A 184 -0.25 18.11 -11.10
CA SER A 184 -1.20 17.11 -11.59
C SER A 184 -2.53 17.20 -10.81
N GLU A 185 -2.47 17.29 -9.49
CA GLU A 185 -3.65 17.46 -8.63
C GLU A 185 -4.43 18.75 -8.90
N GLU A 186 -3.72 19.86 -9.14
CA GLU A 186 -4.37 21.16 -9.44
C GLU A 186 -5.06 21.15 -10.81
N LEU A 187 -4.47 20.49 -11.81
CA LEU A 187 -4.97 20.45 -13.18
C LEU A 187 -6.00 19.33 -13.43
N GLU A 188 -6.02 18.28 -12.61
CA GLU A 188 -6.90 17.12 -12.77
C GLU A 188 -8.38 17.49 -12.61
N LEU A 189 -9.22 16.96 -13.48
CA LEU A 189 -10.66 17.07 -13.35
C LEU A 189 -11.12 16.13 -12.23
N LYS A 190 -11.31 16.69 -11.04
CA LYS A 190 -11.87 15.96 -9.91
C LYS A 190 -13.37 15.76 -10.14
N VAL A 191 -13.75 14.52 -10.44
CA VAL A 191 -15.17 14.15 -10.67
C VAL A 191 -15.94 14.12 -9.33
N HIS A 192 -15.23 14.01 -8.20
CA HIS A 192 -15.80 13.94 -6.86
C HIS A 192 -15.25 15.05 -5.97
N GLU A 193 -16.15 15.82 -5.38
CA GLU A 193 -15.80 16.90 -4.42
C GLU A 193 -15.59 16.39 -2.99
N THR A 194 -16.03 15.15 -2.72
CA THR A 194 -15.79 14.48 -1.43
C THR A 194 -14.62 13.53 -1.57
N ILE A 195 -13.55 13.79 -0.82
CA ILE A 195 -12.27 13.11 -0.92
C ILE A 195 -11.88 12.56 0.45
N LEU A 196 -11.47 11.29 0.51
CA LEU A 196 -10.78 10.71 1.63
C LEU A 196 -9.27 10.72 1.34
N GLU A 197 -8.53 11.61 2.01
CA GLU A 197 -7.08 11.63 1.95
C GLU A 197 -6.49 10.66 2.96
N VAL A 198 -5.52 9.84 2.54
CA VAL A 198 -4.81 8.90 3.40
C VAL A 198 -3.33 9.24 3.42
N ASN A 199 -2.81 9.60 4.60
CA ASN A 199 -1.41 9.95 4.79
C ASN A 199 -0.59 8.71 5.17
N LEU A 200 0.07 8.10 4.20
CA LEU A 200 0.90 6.91 4.41
C LEU A 200 2.15 7.21 5.25
N GLY A 201 2.70 8.43 5.19
CA GLY A 201 3.82 8.86 6.04
C GLY A 201 3.42 8.86 7.53
N ALA A 202 2.28 9.45 7.85
CA ALA A 202 1.72 9.43 9.23
C ALA A 202 1.48 7.99 9.72
N MET A 203 1.00 7.09 8.84
CA MET A 203 0.84 5.68 9.19
C MET A 203 2.17 5.01 9.53
N VAL A 204 3.23 5.29 8.78
CA VAL A 204 4.59 4.77 9.05
C VAL A 204 5.13 5.32 10.37
N GLU A 205 4.91 6.59 10.67
CA GLU A 205 5.28 7.18 11.96
C GLU A 205 4.56 6.49 13.12
N ASN A 206 3.25 6.22 12.99
CA ASN A 206 2.47 5.45 13.95
C ASN A 206 3.04 4.02 14.10
N LEU A 207 3.32 3.31 12.99
CA LEU A 207 3.96 1.99 13.04
C LEU A 207 5.27 2.02 13.83
N ASN A 208 6.13 2.99 13.57
CA ASN A 208 7.42 3.13 14.25
C ASN A 208 7.25 3.49 15.73
N HIS A 209 6.24 4.30 16.07
CA HIS A 209 5.89 4.59 17.45
C HIS A 209 5.55 3.29 18.22
N TYR A 210 4.66 2.45 17.69
CA TYR A 210 4.30 1.18 18.32
C TYR A 210 5.47 0.17 18.35
N ARG A 211 6.33 0.16 17.34
CA ARG A 211 7.56 -0.64 17.36
C ARG A 211 8.51 -0.23 18.47
N ALA A 212 8.62 1.07 18.75
CA ALA A 212 9.45 1.57 19.86
C ALA A 212 8.92 1.16 21.27
N MET A 213 7.65 0.78 21.36
CA MET A 213 7.04 0.28 22.60
C MET A 213 7.24 -1.22 22.81
N LEU A 214 7.83 -1.94 21.86
CA LEU A 214 8.07 -3.38 21.99
C LEU A 214 9.22 -3.62 22.97
N ARG A 215 9.01 -4.56 23.91
CA ARG A 215 10.02 -4.90 24.94
C ARG A 215 11.23 -5.60 24.37
N HIS A 216 11.02 -6.37 23.30
CA HIS A 216 12.06 -7.16 22.65
C HIS A 216 12.08 -6.81 21.17
N PRO A 217 13.25 -6.54 20.58
CA PRO A 217 13.37 -6.15 19.17
C PRO A 217 12.95 -7.29 18.20
N GLU A 218 12.97 -8.53 18.65
CA GLU A 218 12.51 -9.70 17.89
C GLU A 218 10.98 -9.92 17.93
N THR A 219 10.25 -9.15 18.75
CA THR A 219 8.78 -9.24 18.80
C THR A 219 8.20 -8.81 17.45
N LYS A 220 7.46 -9.71 16.84
CA LYS A 220 6.86 -9.51 15.50
C LYS A 220 5.62 -8.64 15.54
N VAL A 221 5.39 -7.90 14.45
CA VAL A 221 4.21 -7.05 14.32
C VAL A 221 3.29 -7.59 13.24
N ILE A 222 2.04 -7.84 13.62
CA ILE A 222 0.93 -8.14 12.71
C ILE A 222 0.16 -6.84 12.51
N CYS A 223 0.10 -6.31 11.28
CA CYS A 223 -0.70 -5.14 10.94
C CYS A 223 -2.06 -5.55 10.39
N MET A 224 -3.12 -5.00 10.98
CA MET A 224 -4.50 -5.28 10.57
C MET A 224 -4.86 -4.42 9.36
N VAL A 225 -5.14 -5.03 8.21
CA VAL A 225 -5.56 -4.37 6.96
C VAL A 225 -6.92 -4.85 6.46
N LYS A 226 -7.72 -5.43 7.36
CA LYS A 226 -9.08 -5.91 7.10
C LYS A 226 -10.05 -4.78 6.75
N ALA A 227 -11.18 -5.12 6.13
CA ALA A 227 -12.23 -4.19 5.70
C ALA A 227 -11.66 -3.05 4.85
N SER A 228 -10.91 -3.43 3.79
CA SER A 228 -10.20 -2.48 2.92
C SER A 228 -9.31 -1.51 3.71
N ALA A 229 -8.51 -2.05 4.64
CA ALA A 229 -7.67 -1.28 5.57
C ALA A 229 -8.47 -0.22 6.33
N TYR A 230 -9.54 -0.66 6.98
CA TYR A 230 -10.49 0.22 7.72
C TYR A 230 -11.12 1.30 6.84
N GLY A 231 -11.29 1.02 5.54
CA GLY A 231 -11.87 1.94 4.57
C GLY A 231 -10.87 2.88 3.90
N ALA A 232 -9.58 2.79 4.25
CA ALA A 232 -8.54 3.68 3.73
C ALA A 232 -7.88 3.17 2.41
N GLY A 233 -8.28 2.00 1.90
CA GLY A 233 -7.67 1.37 0.71
C GLY A 233 -6.61 0.33 1.09
N SER A 234 -6.79 -0.92 0.66
CA SER A 234 -5.96 -2.01 1.15
C SER A 234 -4.60 -2.12 0.48
N TYR A 235 -4.50 -1.82 -0.83
CA TYR A 235 -3.28 -2.07 -1.60
C TYR A 235 -2.12 -1.16 -1.18
N GLU A 236 -2.32 0.16 -1.25
CA GLU A 236 -1.28 1.14 -0.94
C GLU A 236 -0.78 0.99 0.51
N ILE A 237 -1.71 0.74 1.44
CA ILE A 237 -1.38 0.50 2.84
C ILE A 237 -0.59 -0.79 3.00
N ALA A 238 -1.06 -1.92 2.44
CA ALA A 238 -0.36 -3.20 2.53
C ALA A 238 1.03 -3.14 1.88
N LYS A 239 1.16 -2.46 0.74
CA LYS A 239 2.44 -2.24 0.07
C LYS A 239 3.40 -1.42 0.92
N THR A 240 2.95 -0.30 1.48
CA THR A 240 3.76 0.53 2.39
C THR A 240 4.21 -0.28 3.60
N LEU A 241 3.32 -1.04 4.23
CA LEU A 241 3.66 -1.89 5.38
C LEU A 241 4.68 -2.97 5.01
N GLN A 242 4.56 -3.58 3.83
CA GLN A 242 5.53 -4.54 3.31
C GLN A 242 6.90 -3.91 3.08
N GLU A 243 6.97 -2.71 2.50
CA GLU A 243 8.21 -1.95 2.30
C GLU A 243 8.88 -1.57 3.62
N HIS A 244 8.08 -1.38 4.67
CA HIS A 244 8.56 -1.16 6.05
C HIS A 244 8.74 -2.47 6.85
N HIS A 245 8.85 -3.61 6.16
CA HIS A 245 9.22 -4.91 6.73
C HIS A 245 8.34 -5.33 7.92
N VAL A 246 7.02 -5.21 7.80
CA VAL A 246 6.12 -5.83 8.78
C VAL A 246 6.12 -7.34 8.60
N ASP A 247 6.04 -8.07 9.72
CA ASP A 247 6.14 -9.53 9.69
C ASP A 247 4.90 -10.19 9.10
N TYR A 248 3.71 -9.67 9.44
CA TYR A 248 2.43 -10.21 8.99
C TYR A 248 1.44 -9.09 8.68
N LEU A 249 0.61 -9.34 7.68
CA LEU A 249 -0.65 -8.63 7.49
C LEU A 249 -1.79 -9.51 7.95
N ALA A 250 -2.90 -8.93 8.40
CA ALA A 250 -4.11 -9.69 8.73
C ALA A 250 -5.33 -9.02 8.12
N VAL A 251 -6.11 -9.84 7.42
CA VAL A 251 -7.36 -9.46 6.75
C VAL A 251 -8.55 -10.23 7.36
N ALA A 252 -9.78 -9.83 7.05
CA ALA A 252 -10.94 -10.54 7.56
C ALA A 252 -11.15 -11.85 6.79
N VAL A 253 -11.30 -11.81 5.49
CA VAL A 253 -11.70 -12.93 4.63
C VAL A 253 -10.67 -13.27 3.56
N ALA A 254 -10.77 -14.47 2.97
CA ALA A 254 -9.82 -14.95 1.97
C ALA A 254 -9.80 -14.09 0.69
N ASP A 255 -10.91 -13.47 0.32
CA ASP A 255 -11.01 -12.60 -0.85
C ASP A 255 -10.10 -11.37 -0.71
N GLU A 256 -10.10 -10.69 0.44
CA GLU A 256 -9.19 -9.58 0.73
C GLU A 256 -7.72 -10.02 0.59
N GLY A 257 -7.38 -11.20 1.14
CA GLY A 257 -6.04 -11.76 1.05
C GLY A 257 -5.63 -12.09 -0.39
N SER A 258 -6.54 -12.66 -1.18
CA SER A 258 -6.28 -13.01 -2.57
C SER A 258 -6.11 -11.76 -3.45
N GLU A 259 -6.87 -10.69 -3.21
CA GLU A 259 -6.70 -9.40 -3.87
C GLU A 259 -5.32 -8.80 -3.60
N LEU A 260 -4.88 -8.80 -2.34
CA LEU A 260 -3.53 -8.35 -1.99
C LEU A 260 -2.44 -9.20 -2.67
N ARG A 261 -2.61 -10.52 -2.75
CA ARG A 261 -1.67 -11.40 -3.47
C ARG A 261 -1.62 -11.09 -4.97
N LYS A 262 -2.79 -10.91 -5.62
CA LYS A 262 -2.87 -10.52 -7.04
C LYS A 262 -2.20 -9.16 -7.30
N ALA A 263 -2.28 -8.25 -6.33
CA ALA A 263 -1.61 -6.95 -6.36
C ALA A 263 -0.11 -7.00 -6.00
N GLY A 264 0.49 -8.19 -5.84
CA GLY A 264 1.93 -8.35 -5.64
C GLY A 264 2.41 -8.31 -4.19
N ILE A 265 1.53 -8.35 -3.20
CA ILE A 265 1.91 -8.43 -1.79
C ILE A 265 2.45 -9.83 -1.47
N THR A 266 3.66 -9.91 -0.95
CA THR A 266 4.37 -11.17 -0.64
C THR A 266 4.50 -11.45 0.85
N SER A 267 4.26 -10.47 1.74
CA SER A 267 4.24 -10.65 3.19
C SER A 267 3.27 -11.76 3.61
N SER A 268 3.53 -12.45 4.72
CA SER A 268 2.58 -13.43 5.27
C SER A 268 1.24 -12.76 5.59
N ILE A 269 0.13 -13.40 5.19
CA ILE A 269 -1.24 -12.88 5.39
C ILE A 269 -2.05 -13.86 6.21
N ILE A 270 -2.59 -13.39 7.33
CA ILE A 270 -3.48 -14.13 8.22
C ILE A 270 -4.94 -13.83 7.85
N ILE A 271 -5.76 -14.87 7.73
CA ILE A 271 -7.21 -14.76 7.53
C ILE A 271 -7.90 -14.94 8.88
N MET A 272 -8.61 -13.91 9.35
CA MET A 272 -9.22 -13.88 10.68
C MET A 272 -10.60 -14.55 10.74
N ASP A 273 -11.34 -14.59 9.62
CA ASP A 273 -12.64 -15.24 9.51
C ASP A 273 -12.64 -16.17 8.27
N PRO A 274 -11.93 -17.32 8.32
CA PRO A 274 -11.82 -18.21 7.19
C PRO A 274 -13.13 -18.94 6.93
N GLU A 275 -13.61 -18.89 5.70
CA GLU A 275 -14.80 -19.60 5.23
C GLU A 275 -14.44 -21.01 4.75
N LEU A 276 -15.31 -22.00 5.02
CA LEU A 276 -15.11 -23.40 4.58
C LEU A 276 -15.00 -23.54 3.06
N THR A 277 -15.64 -22.66 2.32
CA THR A 277 -15.65 -22.64 0.84
C THR A 277 -14.38 -22.03 0.25
N ALA A 278 -13.57 -21.32 1.05
CA ALA A 278 -12.42 -20.57 0.59
C ALA A 278 -11.07 -21.31 0.75
N PHE A 279 -11.08 -22.58 1.21
CA PHE A 279 -9.82 -23.31 1.46
C PHE A 279 -8.92 -23.39 0.23
N LYS A 280 -9.47 -23.66 -0.95
CA LYS A 280 -8.68 -23.70 -2.19
C LYS A 280 -8.01 -22.35 -2.45
N THR A 281 -8.71 -21.24 -2.29
CA THR A 281 -8.15 -19.89 -2.41
C THR A 281 -7.03 -19.68 -1.39
N MET A 282 -7.22 -20.11 -0.14
CA MET A 282 -6.16 -19.98 0.88
C MET A 282 -4.91 -20.79 0.51
N PHE A 283 -5.07 -21.99 -0.03
CA PHE A 283 -3.94 -22.82 -0.47
C PHE A 283 -3.22 -22.21 -1.68
N ASP A 284 -3.98 -21.83 -2.72
CA ASP A 284 -3.43 -21.27 -3.96
C ASP A 284 -2.66 -19.97 -3.71
N TYR A 285 -3.16 -19.13 -2.81
CA TYR A 285 -2.55 -17.82 -2.47
C TYR A 285 -1.70 -17.83 -1.20
N LYS A 286 -1.46 -18.99 -0.57
CA LYS A 286 -0.66 -19.13 0.66
C LYS A 286 -1.14 -18.18 1.76
N LEU A 287 -2.44 -18.18 2.04
CA LEU A 287 -3.07 -17.39 3.09
C LEU A 287 -3.24 -18.26 4.34
N GLU A 288 -2.80 -17.77 5.48
CA GLU A 288 -2.69 -18.53 6.72
C GLU A 288 -3.96 -18.35 7.57
N PRO A 289 -4.87 -19.36 7.68
CA PRO A 289 -6.14 -19.19 8.38
C PRO A 289 -6.02 -19.23 9.90
N GLU A 290 -6.83 -18.40 10.56
CA GLU A 290 -7.22 -18.61 11.96
C GLU A 290 -8.04 -19.92 12.08
N VAL A 291 -7.81 -20.68 13.16
CA VAL A 291 -8.60 -21.89 13.47
C VAL A 291 -9.10 -21.79 14.90
N TYR A 292 -10.42 -21.89 15.08
CA TYR A 292 -11.08 -21.56 16.34
C TYR A 292 -12.07 -22.63 16.84
N ASN A 293 -12.32 -23.72 16.08
CA ASN A 293 -13.12 -24.84 16.51
C ASN A 293 -12.73 -26.11 15.74
N PHE A 294 -13.18 -27.27 16.23
CA PHE A 294 -12.86 -28.57 15.62
C PHE A 294 -13.51 -28.76 14.25
N HIS A 295 -14.70 -28.20 14.01
CA HIS A 295 -15.39 -28.33 12.73
C HIS A 295 -14.51 -27.68 11.60
N LEU A 296 -14.02 -26.46 11.82
CA LEU A 296 -13.14 -25.77 10.88
C LEU A 296 -11.81 -26.51 10.75
N LEU A 297 -11.20 -26.96 11.87
CA LEU A 297 -9.93 -27.70 11.87
C LEU A 297 -10.03 -28.98 11.05
N ASP A 298 -11.03 -29.84 11.33
CA ASP A 298 -11.21 -31.13 10.66
C ASP A 298 -11.53 -30.96 9.17
N ALA A 299 -12.31 -29.91 8.80
CA ALA A 299 -12.61 -29.58 7.41
C ALA A 299 -11.37 -29.10 6.65
N LEU A 300 -10.54 -28.25 7.28
CA LEU A 300 -9.28 -27.74 6.70
C LEU A 300 -8.27 -28.87 6.51
N ILE A 301 -8.09 -29.74 7.51
CA ILE A 301 -7.20 -30.92 7.42
C ILE A 301 -7.62 -31.78 6.22
N LYS A 302 -8.91 -32.15 6.14
CA LYS A 302 -9.42 -32.95 5.05
C LYS A 302 -9.25 -32.30 3.68
N ALA A 303 -9.42 -30.99 3.58
CA ALA A 303 -9.21 -30.26 2.34
C ALA A 303 -7.73 -30.25 1.95
N ALA A 304 -6.82 -30.01 2.89
CA ALA A 304 -5.38 -30.01 2.64
C ALA A 304 -4.87 -31.41 2.26
N GLU A 305 -5.33 -32.47 2.93
CA GLU A 305 -4.99 -33.86 2.58
C GLU A 305 -5.43 -34.21 1.14
N LYS A 306 -6.63 -33.76 0.74
CA LYS A 306 -7.14 -33.98 -0.62
C LYS A 306 -6.27 -33.33 -1.69
N GLU A 307 -5.69 -32.17 -1.40
CA GLU A 307 -4.78 -31.44 -2.30
C GLU A 307 -3.30 -31.91 -2.13
N GLY A 308 -3.01 -32.90 -1.26
CA GLY A 308 -1.66 -33.38 -0.99
C GLY A 308 -0.77 -32.37 -0.24
N ILE A 309 -1.38 -31.41 0.44
CA ILE A 309 -0.67 -30.37 1.17
C ILE A 309 -0.21 -30.88 2.52
N THR A 310 1.02 -30.53 2.92
CA THR A 310 1.57 -30.86 4.23
C THR A 310 2.11 -29.59 4.92
N ASN A 311 2.02 -29.56 6.24
CA ASN A 311 2.50 -28.45 7.09
C ASN A 311 1.95 -27.06 6.69
N PHE A 312 0.69 -27.01 6.22
CA PHE A 312 0.07 -25.73 5.95
C PHE A 312 -0.08 -24.92 7.25
N PRO A 313 0.44 -23.69 7.32
CA PRO A 313 0.46 -22.91 8.56
C PRO A 313 -0.95 -22.48 8.97
N ILE A 314 -1.26 -22.67 10.24
CA ILE A 314 -2.51 -22.21 10.86
C ILE A 314 -2.24 -21.40 12.12
N HIS A 315 -3.16 -20.54 12.49
CA HIS A 315 -3.13 -19.71 13.69
C HIS A 315 -4.26 -20.15 14.65
N VAL A 316 -3.87 -20.85 15.72
CA VAL A 316 -4.83 -21.39 16.69
C VAL A 316 -5.35 -20.28 17.58
N LYS A 317 -6.66 -20.13 17.68
CA LYS A 317 -7.28 -19.16 18.57
C LYS A 317 -7.84 -19.82 19.82
N LEU A 318 -7.48 -19.25 20.99
CA LEU A 318 -8.02 -19.63 22.30
C LEU A 318 -9.04 -18.59 22.76
N ASP A 319 -10.15 -19.06 23.32
CA ASP A 319 -11.09 -18.22 24.04
C ASP A 319 -10.66 -18.07 25.49
N THR A 320 -10.29 -16.87 25.89
CA THR A 320 -9.89 -16.52 27.24
C THR A 320 -10.89 -15.57 27.93
N GLY A 321 -12.12 -15.48 27.37
CA GLY A 321 -13.19 -14.69 27.99
C GLY A 321 -13.89 -13.69 27.07
N MET A 322 -13.54 -13.66 25.77
CA MET A 322 -14.26 -12.84 24.79
C MET A 322 -15.55 -13.53 24.29
N HIS A 323 -15.57 -14.85 24.34
CA HIS A 323 -16.72 -15.70 23.97
C HIS A 323 -17.29 -15.42 22.56
N ARG A 324 -16.38 -15.11 21.62
CA ARG A 324 -16.72 -14.89 20.21
C ARG A 324 -16.30 -16.07 19.34
N LEU A 325 -14.99 -16.37 19.31
CA LEU A 325 -14.34 -17.45 18.59
C LEU A 325 -13.15 -17.94 19.42
N GLY A 326 -12.83 -19.24 19.36
CA GLY A 326 -11.65 -19.83 20.00
C GLY A 326 -11.97 -21.14 20.70
N PHE A 327 -10.96 -21.99 20.83
CA PHE A 327 -11.02 -23.19 21.64
C PHE A 327 -11.02 -22.82 23.14
N GLY A 328 -11.84 -23.50 23.90
CA GLY A 328 -11.76 -23.45 25.36
C GLY A 328 -10.43 -24.01 25.88
N ILE A 329 -10.00 -23.55 27.06
CA ILE A 329 -8.74 -24.06 27.65
C ILE A 329 -8.84 -25.55 27.97
N ASP A 330 -10.00 -26.05 28.31
CA ASP A 330 -10.30 -27.48 28.55
C ASP A 330 -10.31 -28.35 27.27
N GLU A 331 -10.43 -27.72 26.10
CA GLU A 331 -10.36 -28.37 24.80
C GLU A 331 -8.94 -28.61 24.29
N ILE A 332 -7.91 -27.98 24.88
CA ILE A 332 -6.51 -28.05 24.43
C ILE A 332 -5.98 -29.50 24.35
N PRO A 333 -6.23 -30.41 25.32
CA PRO A 333 -5.77 -31.78 25.19
C PRO A 333 -6.37 -32.52 23.96
N LEU A 334 -7.61 -32.23 23.59
CA LEU A 334 -8.21 -32.77 22.39
C LEU A 334 -7.62 -32.13 21.12
N LEU A 335 -7.40 -30.83 21.13
CA LEU A 335 -6.75 -30.09 20.04
C LEU A 335 -5.34 -30.64 19.77
N ILE A 336 -4.53 -30.88 20.81
CA ILE A 336 -3.21 -31.49 20.69
C ILE A 336 -3.30 -32.87 20.02
N ARG A 337 -4.24 -33.73 20.45
CA ARG A 337 -4.43 -35.04 19.82
C ARG A 337 -4.77 -34.94 18.35
N ARG A 338 -5.67 -33.98 17.96
CA ARG A 338 -6.04 -33.74 16.56
C ARG A 338 -4.87 -33.29 15.73
N LEU A 339 -4.10 -32.31 16.21
CA LEU A 339 -2.94 -31.77 15.51
C LEU A 339 -1.82 -32.81 15.36
N LYS A 340 -1.60 -33.71 16.34
CA LYS A 340 -0.60 -34.78 16.27
C LYS A 340 -0.99 -35.95 15.37
N ALA A 341 -2.28 -36.14 15.11
CA ALA A 341 -2.79 -37.27 14.32
C ALA A 341 -2.65 -37.08 12.81
N GLN A 342 -2.13 -35.94 12.35
CA GLN A 342 -2.07 -35.56 10.95
C GLN A 342 -0.80 -34.72 10.64
N ASN A 343 -0.49 -34.50 9.37
CA ASN A 343 0.64 -33.69 8.91
C ASN A 343 0.22 -32.63 7.85
N ALA A 344 -1.07 -32.51 7.59
CA ALA A 344 -1.60 -31.56 6.60
C ALA A 344 -1.43 -30.11 7.04
N VAL A 345 -1.64 -29.82 8.34
CA VAL A 345 -1.52 -28.48 8.91
C VAL A 345 -0.53 -28.44 10.06
N ILE A 346 0.07 -27.26 10.29
CA ILE A 346 1.00 -27.02 11.40
C ILE A 346 0.62 -25.73 12.15
N ALA A 347 0.54 -25.80 13.49
CA ALA A 347 0.30 -24.62 14.32
C ALA A 347 1.50 -23.65 14.25
N ARG A 348 1.36 -22.57 13.50
CA ARG A 348 2.35 -21.49 13.37
C ARG A 348 2.32 -20.57 14.57
N SER A 349 1.13 -20.23 15.04
CA SER A 349 0.94 -19.42 16.23
C SER A 349 -0.27 -19.86 17.04
N VAL A 350 -0.33 -19.40 18.26
CA VAL A 350 -1.48 -19.47 19.14
C VAL A 350 -1.79 -18.08 19.68
N PHE A 351 -3.06 -17.69 19.72
CA PHE A 351 -3.44 -16.35 20.15
C PHE A 351 -4.82 -16.28 20.82
N SER A 352 -5.06 -15.16 21.49
CA SER A 352 -6.36 -14.77 22.01
C SER A 352 -6.62 -13.29 21.75
N HIS A 353 -7.72 -12.73 22.28
CA HIS A 353 -8.06 -11.32 22.10
C HIS A 353 -8.54 -10.69 23.40
N PHE A 354 -8.01 -9.52 23.72
CA PHE A 354 -8.46 -8.76 24.89
C PHE A 354 -9.85 -8.16 24.69
N VAL A 355 -10.65 -8.19 25.76
CA VAL A 355 -12.00 -7.64 25.78
C VAL A 355 -11.99 -6.15 26.11
N GLY A 356 -11.22 -5.73 27.12
CA GLY A 356 -11.25 -4.38 27.68
C GLY A 356 -9.88 -3.83 28.04
N SER A 357 -8.84 -4.14 27.23
CA SER A 357 -7.48 -3.65 27.48
C SER A 357 -7.31 -2.13 27.34
N ASP A 358 -8.31 -1.45 26.76
CA ASP A 358 -8.38 0.00 26.58
C ASP A 358 -8.90 0.77 27.79
N SER A 359 -9.47 0.07 28.80
CA SER A 359 -10.07 0.71 29.95
C SER A 359 -9.57 0.14 31.27
N PRO A 360 -9.06 1.01 32.21
CA PRO A 360 -8.55 0.59 33.51
C PRO A 360 -9.53 -0.21 34.37
N GLN A 361 -10.83 0.02 34.21
CA GLN A 361 -11.87 -0.70 34.97
C GLN A 361 -11.87 -2.20 34.69
N PHE A 362 -11.34 -2.64 33.55
CA PHE A 362 -11.23 -4.06 33.16
C PHE A 362 -9.84 -4.66 33.35
N ASP A 363 -8.91 -3.99 34.01
CA ASP A 363 -7.54 -4.48 34.21
C ASP A 363 -7.48 -5.83 34.89
N SER A 364 -8.32 -6.05 35.91
CA SER A 364 -8.40 -7.34 36.61
C SER A 364 -8.79 -8.46 35.65
N PHE A 365 -9.80 -8.22 34.82
CA PHE A 365 -10.24 -9.19 33.82
C PHE A 365 -9.19 -9.42 32.72
N THR A 366 -8.52 -8.35 32.28
CA THR A 366 -7.46 -8.45 31.28
C THR A 366 -6.29 -9.28 31.80
N ARG A 367 -5.93 -9.15 33.10
CA ARG A 367 -4.90 -10.02 33.72
C ARG A 367 -5.33 -11.48 33.78
N GLN A 368 -6.58 -11.75 34.09
CA GLN A 368 -7.13 -13.14 34.04
C GLN A 368 -7.06 -13.71 32.61
N GLN A 369 -7.35 -12.91 31.58
CA GLN A 369 -7.17 -13.33 30.20
C GLN A 369 -5.73 -13.70 29.88
N ILE A 370 -4.76 -12.92 30.37
CA ILE A 370 -3.33 -13.19 30.20
C ILE A 370 -2.93 -14.50 30.87
N GLU A 371 -3.33 -14.72 32.10
CA GLU A 371 -3.03 -15.97 32.86
C GLU A 371 -3.61 -17.21 32.18
N LEU A 372 -4.87 -17.14 31.73
CA LEU A 372 -5.52 -18.23 30.97
C LEU A 372 -4.80 -18.48 29.64
N PHE A 373 -4.42 -17.42 28.93
CA PHE A 373 -3.69 -17.54 27.69
C PHE A 373 -2.30 -18.13 27.88
N GLU A 374 -1.56 -17.69 28.91
CA GLU A 374 -0.25 -18.27 29.24
C GLU A 374 -0.36 -19.76 29.51
N LYS A 375 -1.29 -20.17 30.37
CA LYS A 375 -1.53 -21.58 30.68
C LYS A 375 -1.81 -22.39 29.41
N GLY A 376 -2.79 -21.98 28.61
CA GLY A 376 -3.20 -22.72 27.41
C GLY A 376 -2.12 -22.75 26.34
N SER A 377 -1.45 -21.63 26.10
CA SER A 377 -0.39 -21.55 25.09
C SER A 377 0.87 -22.33 25.47
N GLN A 378 1.21 -22.40 26.77
CA GLN A 378 2.32 -23.23 27.28
C GLN A 378 2.00 -24.72 27.15
N GLU A 379 0.78 -25.14 27.48
CA GLU A 379 0.33 -26.53 27.33
C GLU A 379 0.40 -26.96 25.84
N LEU A 380 -0.08 -26.12 24.93
CA LEU A 380 0.02 -26.37 23.50
C LEU A 380 1.49 -26.45 23.04
N GLN A 381 2.34 -25.49 23.42
CA GLN A 381 3.76 -25.49 23.06
C GLN A 381 4.50 -26.73 23.58
N ALA A 382 4.23 -27.17 24.80
CA ALA A 382 4.88 -28.34 25.42
C ALA A 382 4.62 -29.64 24.63
N ALA A 383 3.55 -29.69 23.85
CA ALA A 383 3.19 -30.86 23.05
C ALA A 383 3.95 -30.96 21.72
N PHE A 384 4.61 -29.90 21.26
CA PHE A 384 5.28 -29.83 19.95
C PHE A 384 6.72 -29.35 20.07
N SER A 385 7.59 -29.88 19.21
CA SER A 385 9.02 -29.53 19.17
C SER A 385 9.31 -28.24 18.40
N HIS A 386 8.46 -27.85 17.47
CA HIS A 386 8.61 -26.59 16.76
C HIS A 386 8.08 -25.41 17.58
N LYS A 387 8.61 -24.23 17.35
CA LYS A 387 8.16 -23.00 18.01
C LYS A 387 6.78 -22.61 17.52
N ILE A 388 5.84 -22.46 18.44
CA ILE A 388 4.51 -21.90 18.24
C ILE A 388 4.54 -20.45 18.75
N LEU A 389 4.36 -19.48 17.87
CA LEU A 389 4.44 -18.06 18.22
C LEU A 389 3.19 -17.65 19.03
N ARG A 390 3.37 -16.93 20.12
CA ARG A 390 2.28 -16.54 21.04
C ARG A 390 1.94 -15.06 20.88
N HIS A 391 0.66 -14.71 20.81
CA HIS A 391 0.24 -13.31 20.80
C HIS A 391 -1.16 -13.10 21.37
N ILE A 392 -1.34 -12.00 22.13
CA ILE A 392 -2.64 -11.61 22.69
C ILE A 392 -2.90 -10.11 22.55
N CYS A 393 -1.85 -9.25 22.59
CA CYS A 393 -1.97 -7.81 22.56
C CYS A 393 -2.62 -7.30 21.25
N ASN A 394 -3.67 -6.50 21.38
CA ASN A 394 -4.16 -5.53 20.40
C ASN A 394 -3.44 -4.18 20.60
N THR A 395 -3.86 -3.12 19.92
CA THR A 395 -3.27 -1.77 20.07
C THR A 395 -3.17 -1.33 21.53
N ALA A 396 -4.27 -1.37 22.28
CA ALA A 396 -4.29 -0.99 23.71
C ALA A 396 -3.43 -1.91 24.57
N GLY A 397 -3.39 -3.20 24.23
CA GLY A 397 -2.54 -4.17 24.94
C GLY A 397 -1.05 -3.89 24.75
N ILE A 398 -0.62 -3.39 23.58
CA ILE A 398 0.77 -2.98 23.34
C ILE A 398 1.17 -1.88 24.31
N GLU A 399 0.30 -0.87 24.50
CA GLU A 399 0.55 0.29 25.35
C GLU A 399 0.47 -0.05 26.84
N ARG A 400 -0.59 -0.77 27.26
CA ARG A 400 -0.92 -0.93 28.68
C ARG A 400 -0.40 -2.20 29.32
N PHE A 401 -0.16 -3.25 28.54
CA PHE A 401 0.25 -4.57 29.03
C PHE A 401 1.54 -5.07 28.35
N PRO A 402 2.65 -4.32 28.45
CA PRO A 402 3.89 -4.67 27.76
C PRO A 402 4.44 -6.05 28.15
N GLY A 403 4.10 -6.57 29.34
CA GLY A 403 4.43 -7.93 29.77
C GLY A 403 3.74 -9.04 28.96
N ALA A 404 2.65 -8.73 28.28
CA ALA A 404 1.85 -9.67 27.48
C ALA A 404 2.12 -9.60 25.96
N GLN A 405 3.17 -8.92 25.52
CA GLN A 405 3.51 -8.81 24.09
C GLN A 405 3.97 -10.15 23.48
N PHE A 406 4.52 -11.04 24.29
CA PHE A 406 5.01 -12.36 23.89
C PHE A 406 5.88 -12.33 22.62
N ASP A 407 5.60 -13.23 21.64
CA ASP A 407 6.37 -13.34 20.40
C ASP A 407 5.86 -12.39 19.31
N MET A 408 4.57 -11.97 19.38
CA MET A 408 3.96 -11.09 18.39
C MET A 408 2.91 -10.17 19.01
N VAL A 409 2.64 -9.04 18.34
CA VAL A 409 1.55 -8.11 18.68
C VAL A 409 0.69 -7.82 17.46
N ARG A 410 -0.59 -7.45 17.66
CA ARG A 410 -1.51 -7.07 16.58
C ARG A 410 -1.82 -5.58 16.64
N LEU A 411 -1.21 -4.83 15.74
CA LEU A 411 -1.44 -3.41 15.58
C LEU A 411 -2.65 -3.19 14.66
N GLY A 412 -3.71 -2.66 15.23
CA GLY A 412 -4.97 -2.36 14.55
C GLY A 412 -5.19 -0.86 14.45
N ILE A 413 -6.16 -0.35 15.22
CA ILE A 413 -6.65 1.03 15.11
C ILE A 413 -5.58 2.10 15.35
N GLY A 414 -4.55 1.80 16.16
CA GLY A 414 -3.42 2.71 16.39
C GLY A 414 -2.62 2.99 15.14
N LEU A 415 -2.53 2.02 14.22
CA LEU A 415 -1.89 2.22 12.92
C LEU A 415 -2.57 3.34 12.13
N TYR A 416 -3.91 3.46 12.26
CA TYR A 416 -4.76 4.41 11.54
C TYR A 416 -4.95 5.75 12.28
N GLY A 417 -4.22 5.97 13.37
CA GLY A 417 -4.20 7.25 14.07
C GLY A 417 -5.24 7.39 15.18
N VAL A 418 -5.68 6.26 15.77
CA VAL A 418 -6.56 6.27 16.93
C VAL A 418 -5.91 5.47 18.06
N SER A 419 -5.38 6.17 19.07
CA SER A 419 -4.93 5.52 20.31
C SER A 419 -6.12 5.39 21.26
N PRO A 420 -6.29 4.22 21.88
CA PRO A 420 -7.28 4.06 22.95
C PRO A 420 -6.88 4.76 24.25
N ILE A 421 -5.64 5.26 24.37
CA ILE A 421 -5.10 5.84 25.60
C ILE A 421 -4.83 7.33 25.42
N ASP A 422 -3.98 7.70 24.46
CA ASP A 422 -3.60 9.10 24.23
C ASP A 422 -3.42 9.39 22.73
N ASN A 423 -4.39 10.08 22.14
CA ASN A 423 -4.33 10.46 20.74
C ASN A 423 -3.31 11.58 20.44
N SER A 424 -2.71 12.22 21.45
CA SER A 424 -1.73 13.28 21.22
C SER A 424 -0.38 12.81 20.71
N ILE A 425 -0.10 11.51 20.85
CA ILE A 425 1.20 10.88 20.52
C ILE A 425 1.23 10.15 19.18
N ILE A 426 0.09 10.05 18.51
CA ILE A 426 -0.03 9.41 17.20
C ILE A 426 -0.65 10.35 16.18
N HIS A 427 -0.38 10.10 14.90
CA HIS A 427 -0.78 10.96 13.81
C HIS A 427 -2.08 10.51 13.16
N ASN A 428 -2.95 11.46 12.84
CA ASN A 428 -4.16 11.19 12.06
C ASN A 428 -3.76 10.75 10.64
N VAL A 429 -4.25 9.59 10.21
CA VAL A 429 -3.93 8.99 8.91
C VAL A 429 -4.95 9.37 7.84
N SER A 430 -6.23 9.45 8.19
CA SER A 430 -7.31 9.67 7.23
C SER A 430 -8.00 10.99 7.45
N THR A 431 -8.18 11.80 6.40
CA THR A 431 -8.90 13.08 6.44
C THR A 431 -9.99 13.08 5.37
N LEU A 432 -11.25 13.17 5.81
CA LEU A 432 -12.38 13.34 4.89
C LEU A 432 -12.58 14.83 4.61
N LYS A 433 -12.52 15.21 3.34
CA LYS A 433 -12.76 16.58 2.85
C LYS A 433 -13.96 16.60 1.92
N THR A 434 -14.76 17.67 1.99
CA THR A 434 -15.87 17.90 1.06
C THR A 434 -16.06 19.39 0.85
N THR A 435 -16.73 19.76 -0.24
CA THR A 435 -17.07 21.15 -0.55
C THR A 435 -18.42 21.51 0.06
N ILE A 436 -18.49 22.68 0.71
CA ILE A 436 -19.76 23.25 1.18
C ILE A 436 -20.54 23.72 -0.05
N LEU A 437 -21.68 23.09 -0.31
CA LEU A 437 -22.50 23.40 -1.48
C LEU A 437 -23.39 24.64 -1.25
N GLN A 438 -23.86 24.84 -0.04
CA GLN A 438 -24.74 25.96 0.32
C GLN A 438 -24.69 26.26 1.80
N ILE A 439 -24.71 27.53 2.13
CA ILE A 439 -24.95 28.05 3.51
C ILE A 439 -26.23 28.88 3.44
N ARG A 440 -27.12 28.67 4.38
CA ARG A 440 -28.39 29.44 4.50
C ARG A 440 -28.79 29.60 5.96
N ASP A 441 -29.41 30.73 6.25
CA ASP A 441 -30.05 30.96 7.52
C ASP A 441 -31.38 30.20 7.59
N VAL A 442 -31.67 29.63 8.73
CA VAL A 442 -32.92 28.92 9.03
C VAL A 442 -33.57 29.57 10.25
N PRO A 443 -34.87 29.97 10.18
CA PRO A 443 -35.57 30.49 11.33
C PRO A 443 -35.52 29.53 12.54
N ALA A 444 -35.51 30.09 13.76
CA ALA A 444 -35.35 29.29 14.99
C ALA A 444 -36.50 28.29 15.21
N GLU A 445 -37.68 28.58 14.68
CA GLU A 445 -38.86 27.72 14.71
C GLU A 445 -38.89 26.62 13.64
N ASP A 446 -38.01 26.71 12.66
CA ASP A 446 -37.88 25.68 11.62
C ASP A 446 -36.92 24.57 12.03
N THR A 447 -37.01 23.46 11.29
CA THR A 447 -36.18 22.28 11.55
C THR A 447 -35.44 21.86 10.31
N VAL A 448 -34.30 21.18 10.46
CA VAL A 448 -33.40 20.78 9.38
C VAL A 448 -33.37 19.25 9.22
N GLY A 449 -33.33 18.81 7.98
CA GLY A 449 -33.06 17.44 7.62
C GLY A 449 -34.23 16.47 7.74
N TYR A 450 -33.91 15.19 7.54
CA TYR A 450 -34.92 14.12 7.55
C TYR A 450 -35.61 13.99 8.92
N SER A 451 -36.93 13.74 8.87
CA SER A 451 -37.78 13.59 10.03
C SER A 451 -37.75 14.85 10.95
N ARG A 452 -37.30 16.00 10.46
CA ARG A 452 -37.24 17.29 11.18
C ARG A 452 -36.46 17.18 12.49
N LYS A 453 -35.37 16.42 12.53
CA LYS A 453 -34.61 16.13 13.77
C LYS A 453 -33.54 17.19 14.11
N GLY A 454 -33.14 18.04 13.18
CA GLY A 454 -32.21 19.14 13.41
C GLY A 454 -32.98 20.35 13.99
N HIS A 455 -32.52 20.88 15.12
CA HIS A 455 -33.04 22.08 15.78
C HIS A 455 -31.93 23.09 15.95
#